data_fd7f785591838d25066e256a507875f3
#
_entry.id   fd7f785591838d25066e256a507875f3
#
_cell.length_a   1.000
_cell.length_b   1.000
_cell.length_c   1.000
_cell.angle_alpha   90.00
_cell.angle_beta   90.00
_cell.angle_gamma   90.00
#
_symmetry.space_group_name_H-M   'P 1'
#
loop_
_entity.id
_entity.type
_entity.pdbx_description
1 polymer ?
#
loop_
_entity_poly.entity_id
_entity_poly.type
_entity_poly.pdbx_seq_one_letter_code
_entity_poly.pdbx_strand_id
1 'polypeptide(L)'
;RGNDSGVTLTVGKEVSGFRIKSSIADLATAYRCTGGTPEGSENPITLNGYKYDDGDFYVEGSYVKSRKALEKWSRYQIKTEKNKNDVGHIVKSFTYDTTSKSELCNRAVSSLKKICDEAVTYEVELLYLPDGIKIGDTVSIVDDDDNIYLTARLLKLEMSESNDTKEAELGDYVRQ
;
A
#
# COMPACT_ATOMS: atom_id res chain seq x y z
N ARG A 1 11.18 11.05 5.71
CA ARG A 1 9.96 11.61 5.10
C ARG A 1 10.39 12.62 4.05
N GLY A 2 10.03 12.38 2.77
CA GLY A 2 10.27 13.35 1.72
C GLY A 2 9.34 14.57 1.85
N ASN A 3 9.71 15.64 1.19
CA ASN A 3 8.96 16.89 1.18
C ASN A 3 8.15 17.01 -0.13
N ASP A 4 7.16 17.88 -0.13
CA ASP A 4 6.57 18.33 -1.38
C ASP A 4 7.62 19.16 -2.14
N SER A 5 8.00 18.69 -3.31
CA SER A 5 9.02 19.39 -4.14
C SER A 5 8.45 20.60 -4.87
N GLY A 6 7.12 20.71 -4.97
CA GLY A 6 6.46 21.72 -5.80
C GLY A 6 6.70 21.56 -7.31
N VAL A 7 7.33 20.46 -7.72
CA VAL A 7 7.68 20.20 -9.12
C VAL A 7 6.55 19.47 -9.83
N THR A 8 6.23 19.92 -11.04
CA THR A 8 5.29 19.29 -11.96
C THR A 8 6.05 18.69 -13.14
N LEU A 9 5.85 17.39 -13.37
CA LEU A 9 6.37 16.66 -14.51
C LEU A 9 5.26 16.57 -15.57
N THR A 10 5.47 17.17 -16.74
CA THR A 10 4.47 17.18 -17.81
C THR A 10 4.89 16.22 -18.91
N VAL A 11 3.98 15.32 -19.29
CA VAL A 11 4.18 14.43 -20.44
C VAL A 11 4.29 15.28 -21.73
N GLY A 12 5.33 15.02 -22.51
CA GLY A 12 5.67 15.83 -23.69
C GLY A 12 6.66 16.97 -23.40
N LYS A 13 7.00 17.24 -22.13
CA LYS A 13 8.05 18.20 -21.74
C LYS A 13 9.18 17.49 -21.00
N GLU A 14 9.05 17.33 -19.67
CA GLU A 14 10.04 16.64 -18.84
C GLU A 14 9.94 15.13 -18.98
N VAL A 15 8.78 14.61 -19.37
CA VAL A 15 8.46 13.19 -19.48
C VAL A 15 8.25 12.81 -20.92
N SER A 16 9.01 11.83 -21.43
CA SER A 16 8.86 11.26 -22.77
C SER A 16 7.97 10.02 -22.80
N GLY A 17 7.89 9.28 -21.70
CA GLY A 17 7.08 8.08 -21.58
C GLY A 17 6.50 7.92 -20.19
N PHE A 18 5.29 7.36 -20.11
CA PHE A 18 4.56 7.14 -18.87
C PHE A 18 3.84 5.80 -18.93
N ARG A 19 4.03 4.96 -17.92
CA ARG A 19 3.37 3.67 -17.82
C ARG A 19 2.84 3.45 -16.41
N ILE A 20 1.59 3.01 -16.32
CA ILE A 20 0.95 2.60 -15.08
C ILE A 20 1.20 1.10 -14.89
N LYS A 21 1.70 0.73 -13.72
CA LYS A 21 1.94 -0.65 -13.33
C LYS A 21 1.21 -0.95 -12.04
N SER A 22 0.37 -1.97 -12.04
CA SER A 22 -0.32 -2.42 -10.84
C SER A 22 0.12 -3.82 -10.43
N SER A 23 0.11 -4.09 -9.13
CA SER A 23 0.48 -5.39 -8.56
C SER A 23 -0.45 -5.75 -7.42
N ILE A 24 -0.84 -7.01 -7.36
CA ILE A 24 -1.57 -7.62 -6.25
C ILE A 24 -0.72 -8.60 -5.44
N ALA A 25 0.60 -8.60 -5.64
CA ALA A 25 1.52 -9.55 -5.00
C ALA A 25 1.46 -9.49 -3.47
N ASP A 26 1.31 -8.29 -2.91
CA ASP A 26 1.24 -8.06 -1.46
C ASP A 26 -0.18 -7.84 -0.94
N LEU A 27 -1.19 -8.04 -1.80
CA LEU A 27 -2.58 -7.84 -1.44
C LEU A 27 -3.01 -8.73 -0.28
N ALA A 28 -3.66 -8.13 0.72
CA ALA A 28 -4.39 -8.83 1.76
C ALA A 28 -5.69 -8.07 2.08
N THR A 29 -6.76 -8.79 2.37
CA THR A 29 -8.04 -8.23 2.78
C THR A 29 -8.33 -8.44 4.26
N ALA A 30 -7.51 -9.25 4.91
CA ALA A 30 -7.57 -9.52 6.34
C ALA A 30 -6.18 -9.84 6.90
N TYR A 31 -5.98 -9.51 8.17
CA TYR A 31 -4.82 -9.89 8.94
C TYR A 31 -5.21 -10.81 10.10
N ARG A 32 -4.45 -11.88 10.27
CA ARG A 32 -4.41 -12.65 11.51
C ARG A 32 -3.39 -12.00 12.44
N CYS A 33 -3.85 -11.44 13.55
CA CYS A 33 -3.03 -10.59 14.41
C CYS A 33 -2.50 -11.34 15.63
N THR A 34 -1.21 -11.17 15.88
CA THR A 34 -0.51 -11.70 17.05
C THR A 34 0.34 -10.58 17.66
N GLY A 35 0.22 -10.39 18.96
CA GLY A 35 0.99 -9.39 19.71
C GLY A 35 2.22 -9.98 20.41
N GLY A 36 2.74 -9.25 21.39
CA GLY A 36 3.79 -9.70 22.28
C GLY A 36 3.29 -10.63 23.36
N THR A 37 4.21 -11.29 24.04
CA THR A 37 3.91 -12.18 25.17
C THR A 37 3.99 -11.38 26.47
N PRO A 38 2.88 -11.28 27.25
CA PRO A 38 2.90 -10.60 28.54
C PRO A 38 3.85 -11.29 29.54
N GLU A 39 4.39 -10.51 30.47
CA GLU A 39 5.22 -11.05 31.53
C GLU A 39 4.44 -12.10 32.36
N GLY A 40 5.04 -13.26 32.55
CA GLY A 40 4.40 -14.39 33.26
C GLY A 40 3.43 -15.22 32.41
N SER A 41 3.29 -14.93 31.13
CA SER A 41 2.50 -15.72 30.18
C SER A 41 3.41 -16.51 29.23
N GLU A 42 2.94 -17.68 28.79
CA GLU A 42 3.63 -18.46 27.76
C GLU A 42 3.14 -18.16 26.34
N ASN A 43 2.00 -17.47 26.22
CA ASN A 43 1.34 -17.22 24.95
C ASN A 43 1.31 -15.72 24.61
N PRO A 44 1.52 -15.35 23.35
CA PRO A 44 1.34 -13.97 22.90
C PRO A 44 -0.13 -13.58 22.95
N ILE A 45 -0.40 -12.29 23.07
CA ILE A 45 -1.76 -11.78 22.97
C ILE A 45 -2.26 -11.87 21.52
N THR A 46 -3.57 -12.00 21.37
CA THR A 46 -4.29 -11.89 20.11
C THR A 46 -5.40 -10.84 20.25
N LEU A 47 -6.16 -10.60 19.19
CA LEU A 47 -7.32 -9.71 19.25
C LEU A 47 -8.61 -10.40 19.74
N ASN A 48 -8.53 -11.69 20.09
CA ASN A 48 -9.69 -12.43 20.55
C ASN A 48 -10.35 -11.74 21.76
N GLY A 49 -11.66 -11.47 21.63
CA GLY A 49 -12.43 -10.74 22.64
C GLY A 49 -12.35 -9.22 22.57
N TYR A 50 -11.45 -8.66 21.74
CA TYR A 50 -11.40 -7.22 21.48
C TYR A 50 -12.47 -6.81 20.47
N LYS A 51 -13.13 -5.69 20.70
CA LYS A 51 -14.19 -5.18 19.82
C LYS A 51 -13.74 -3.92 19.11
N TYR A 52 -13.78 -3.94 17.79
CA TYR A 52 -13.51 -2.80 16.93
C TYR A 52 -14.34 -2.93 15.65
N ASP A 53 -14.99 -1.86 15.24
CA ASP A 53 -15.70 -1.76 13.97
C ASP A 53 -15.83 -0.29 13.58
N ASP A 54 -15.23 0.10 12.47
CA ASP A 54 -15.31 1.48 11.95
C ASP A 54 -16.22 1.60 10.71
N GLY A 55 -16.97 0.54 10.39
CA GLY A 55 -17.83 0.44 9.21
C GLY A 55 -17.18 -0.34 8.07
N ASP A 56 -15.90 -0.21 7.84
CA ASP A 56 -15.13 -1.00 6.87
C ASP A 56 -14.26 -2.04 7.58
N PHE A 57 -13.30 -1.60 8.40
CA PHE A 57 -12.41 -2.49 9.16
C PHE A 57 -13.07 -2.90 10.48
N TYR A 58 -12.99 -4.18 10.78
CA TYR A 58 -13.56 -4.75 12.00
C TYR A 58 -12.73 -5.93 12.52
N VAL A 59 -12.88 -6.21 13.80
CA VAL A 59 -12.26 -7.37 14.46
C VAL A 59 -13.26 -8.51 14.57
N GLU A 60 -12.86 -9.68 14.14
CA GLU A 60 -13.58 -10.94 14.33
C GLU A 60 -12.60 -12.03 14.78
N GLY A 61 -12.77 -12.53 16.00
CA GLY A 61 -11.79 -13.45 16.60
C GLY A 61 -10.41 -12.78 16.74
N SER A 62 -9.39 -13.35 16.15
CA SER A 62 -8.02 -12.81 16.12
C SER A 62 -7.71 -12.03 14.84
N TYR A 63 -8.72 -11.73 14.03
CA TYR A 63 -8.54 -11.14 12.70
C TYR A 63 -9.01 -9.70 12.66
N VAL A 64 -8.28 -8.88 11.90
CA VAL A 64 -8.76 -7.61 11.37
C VAL A 64 -9.15 -7.83 9.91
N LYS A 65 -10.37 -7.49 9.56
CA LYS A 65 -10.94 -7.73 8.23
C LYS A 65 -11.47 -6.44 7.63
N SER A 66 -11.41 -6.29 6.30
CA SER A 66 -12.03 -5.20 5.56
C SER A 66 -13.23 -5.70 4.77
N ARG A 67 -14.40 -5.07 4.95
CA ARG A 67 -15.62 -5.40 4.20
C ARG A 67 -15.50 -4.97 2.74
N LYS A 68 -14.99 -3.78 2.48
CA LYS A 68 -14.83 -3.26 1.12
C LYS A 68 -13.83 -4.07 0.31
N ALA A 69 -12.72 -4.45 0.93
CA ALA A 69 -11.72 -5.29 0.28
C ALA A 69 -12.26 -6.69 -0.01
N LEU A 70 -13.04 -7.27 0.90
CA LEU A 70 -13.71 -8.54 0.68
C LEU A 70 -14.63 -8.47 -0.54
N GLU A 71 -15.49 -7.45 -0.62
CA GLU A 71 -16.42 -7.27 -1.74
C GLU A 71 -15.67 -7.14 -3.08
N LYS A 72 -14.58 -6.35 -3.10
CA LYS A 72 -13.76 -6.14 -4.30
C LYS A 72 -13.01 -7.39 -4.75
N TRP A 73 -12.42 -8.15 -3.83
CA TRP A 73 -11.43 -9.18 -4.12
C TRP A 73 -11.89 -10.63 -3.90
N SER A 74 -13.05 -10.86 -3.29
CA SER A 74 -13.54 -12.20 -2.96
C SER A 74 -13.65 -13.13 -4.16
N ARG A 75 -14.01 -12.63 -5.33
CA ARG A 75 -14.15 -13.39 -6.58
C ARG A 75 -12.84 -13.99 -7.10
N TYR A 76 -11.70 -13.49 -6.64
CA TYR A 76 -10.38 -13.97 -7.05
C TYR A 76 -9.83 -15.07 -6.15
N GLN A 77 -10.53 -15.36 -5.07
CA GLN A 77 -10.09 -16.38 -4.12
C GLN A 77 -10.81 -17.71 -4.35
N ILE A 78 -10.03 -18.79 -4.50
CA ILE A 78 -10.54 -20.15 -4.61
C ILE A 78 -10.80 -20.68 -3.20
N LYS A 79 -12.00 -21.20 -2.95
CA LYS A 79 -12.38 -21.85 -1.69
C LYS A 79 -11.64 -23.17 -1.54
N THR A 80 -10.98 -23.35 -0.43
CA THR A 80 -10.28 -24.58 -0.05
C THR A 80 -10.67 -25.01 1.36
N GLU A 81 -10.37 -26.23 1.75
CA GLU A 81 -10.57 -26.69 3.13
C GLU A 81 -9.77 -25.90 4.16
N LYS A 82 -8.63 -25.33 3.74
CA LYS A 82 -7.77 -24.52 4.62
C LYS A 82 -8.35 -23.14 4.94
N ASN A 83 -9.16 -22.58 4.05
CA ASN A 83 -9.72 -21.23 4.19
C ASN A 83 -11.24 -21.19 4.32
N LYS A 84 -11.88 -22.34 4.59
CA LYS A 84 -13.34 -22.44 4.68
C LYS A 84 -14.00 -21.51 5.71
N ASN A 85 -13.25 -21.17 6.76
CA ASN A 85 -13.71 -20.25 7.82
C ASN A 85 -13.44 -18.77 7.47
N ASP A 86 -12.55 -18.52 6.50
CA ASP A 86 -12.16 -17.18 6.04
C ASP A 86 -12.54 -16.97 4.57
N VAL A 87 -13.65 -17.58 4.18
CA VAL A 87 -14.10 -17.59 2.78
C VAL A 87 -14.22 -16.17 2.22
N GLY A 88 -13.54 -15.97 1.12
CA GLY A 88 -13.53 -14.70 0.41
C GLY A 88 -12.43 -13.73 0.82
N HIS A 89 -11.82 -13.87 1.99
CA HIS A 89 -10.68 -13.05 2.40
C HIS A 89 -9.35 -13.62 1.92
N ILE A 90 -8.45 -12.71 1.53
CA ILE A 90 -7.03 -13.01 1.33
C ILE A 90 -6.35 -12.67 2.65
N VAL A 91 -5.93 -13.70 3.40
CA VAL A 91 -5.43 -13.56 4.77
C VAL A 91 -3.93 -13.61 4.81
N LYS A 92 -3.31 -12.67 5.51
CA LYS A 92 -1.89 -12.67 5.87
C LYS A 92 -1.70 -12.58 7.38
N SER A 93 -0.55 -13.01 7.87
CA SER A 93 -0.18 -12.85 9.27
C SER A 93 0.35 -11.45 9.53
N PHE A 94 -0.06 -10.87 10.65
CA PHE A 94 0.43 -9.60 11.17
C PHE A 94 0.93 -9.78 12.60
N THR A 95 2.16 -9.42 12.87
CA THR A 95 2.76 -9.50 14.19
C THR A 95 3.29 -8.13 14.59
N TYR A 96 2.97 -7.70 15.81
CA TYR A 96 3.47 -6.48 16.40
C TYR A 96 3.75 -6.70 17.89
N ASP A 97 4.95 -6.37 18.33
CA ASP A 97 5.37 -6.60 19.71
C ASP A 97 4.76 -5.57 20.66
N THR A 98 3.55 -5.88 21.08
CA THR A 98 2.80 -5.12 22.11
C THR A 98 1.94 -6.06 22.94
N THR A 99 1.74 -5.73 24.20
CA THR A 99 0.80 -6.42 25.10
C THR A 99 -0.55 -5.71 25.17
N SER A 100 -0.73 -4.62 24.42
CA SER A 100 -1.99 -3.88 24.31
C SER A 100 -2.78 -4.33 23.08
N LYS A 101 -3.98 -4.90 23.30
CA LYS A 101 -4.88 -5.26 22.19
C LYS A 101 -5.33 -4.06 21.37
N SER A 102 -5.55 -2.91 22.02
CA SER A 102 -5.88 -1.65 21.33
C SER A 102 -4.78 -1.21 20.37
N GLU A 103 -3.54 -1.24 20.83
CA GLU A 103 -2.39 -0.88 19.99
C GLU A 103 -2.19 -1.89 18.85
N LEU A 104 -2.28 -3.18 19.13
CA LEU A 104 -2.21 -4.23 18.11
C LEU A 104 -3.27 -4.03 17.03
N CYS A 105 -4.52 -3.75 17.42
CA CYS A 105 -5.61 -3.48 16.50
C CYS A 105 -5.34 -2.24 15.64
N ASN A 106 -4.94 -1.13 16.26
CA ASN A 106 -4.68 0.12 15.54
C ASN A 106 -3.53 -0.01 14.53
N ARG A 107 -2.47 -0.73 14.90
CA ARG A 107 -1.35 -1.01 14.01
C ARG A 107 -1.75 -1.93 12.85
N ALA A 108 -2.53 -2.97 13.14
CA ALA A 108 -3.03 -3.89 12.12
C ALA A 108 -3.95 -3.19 11.12
N VAL A 109 -4.89 -2.37 11.59
CA VAL A 109 -5.79 -1.58 10.72
C VAL A 109 -4.99 -0.62 9.85
N SER A 110 -4.05 0.12 10.42
CA SER A 110 -3.21 1.05 9.66
C SER A 110 -2.35 0.36 8.60
N SER A 111 -1.84 -0.82 8.90
CA SER A 111 -1.06 -1.62 7.96
C SER A 111 -1.95 -2.22 6.87
N LEU A 112 -3.12 -2.75 7.24
CA LEU A 112 -4.06 -3.36 6.28
C LEU A 112 -4.60 -2.34 5.28
N LYS A 113 -4.88 -1.11 5.71
CA LYS A 113 -5.29 0.00 4.83
C LYS A 113 -4.33 0.25 3.66
N LYS A 114 -3.05 -0.04 3.85
CA LYS A 114 -2.02 0.16 2.82
C LYS A 114 -1.95 -0.96 1.79
N ILE A 115 -2.40 -2.17 2.14
CA ILE A 115 -2.26 -3.38 1.30
C ILE A 115 -3.58 -4.04 0.93
N CYS A 116 -4.72 -3.51 1.37
CA CYS A 116 -6.04 -4.07 1.07
C CYS A 116 -6.56 -3.72 -0.33
N ASP A 117 -5.75 -3.08 -1.14
CA ASP A 117 -6.01 -2.79 -2.55
C ASP A 117 -4.73 -3.03 -3.37
N GLU A 118 -4.88 -2.98 -4.70
CA GLU A 118 -3.73 -3.12 -5.58
C GLU A 118 -2.69 -2.02 -5.33
N ALA A 119 -1.42 -2.40 -5.37
CA ALA A 119 -0.33 -1.43 -5.38
C ALA A 119 -0.16 -0.86 -6.78
N VAL A 120 -0.26 0.45 -6.93
CA VAL A 120 -0.09 1.13 -8.20
C VAL A 120 1.22 1.91 -8.18
N THR A 121 2.05 1.64 -9.18
CA THR A 121 3.27 2.40 -9.44
C THR A 121 3.24 2.99 -10.84
N TYR A 122 3.96 4.08 -11.02
CA TYR A 122 4.10 4.76 -12.29
C TYR A 122 5.57 4.73 -12.71
N GLU A 123 5.84 4.16 -13.89
CA GLU A 123 7.15 4.21 -14.50
C GLU A 123 7.19 5.38 -15.46
N VAL A 124 8.16 6.25 -15.29
CA VAL A 124 8.29 7.52 -16.02
C VAL A 124 9.65 7.56 -16.67
N GLU A 125 9.69 7.76 -17.98
CA GLU A 125 10.92 8.05 -18.72
C GLU A 125 11.10 9.55 -18.80
N LEU A 126 12.19 10.05 -18.22
CA LEU A 126 12.47 11.47 -18.10
C LEU A 126 13.43 11.93 -19.20
N LEU A 127 13.11 13.03 -19.87
CA LEU A 127 14.03 13.75 -20.76
C LEU A 127 15.09 14.49 -19.94
N TYR A 128 14.69 15.07 -18.82
CA TYR A 128 15.58 15.63 -17.82
C TYR A 128 14.91 15.63 -16.46
N LEU A 129 15.72 15.65 -15.40
CA LEU A 129 15.25 15.75 -14.02
C LEU A 129 15.43 17.19 -13.54
N PRO A 130 14.36 17.89 -13.12
CA PRO A 130 14.48 19.19 -12.49
C PRO A 130 15.35 19.14 -11.23
N ASP A 131 16.14 20.20 -11.00
CA ASP A 131 17.03 20.28 -9.85
C ASP A 131 16.26 20.25 -8.52
N GLY A 132 16.90 19.69 -7.50
CA GLY A 132 16.42 19.73 -6.13
C GLY A 132 15.45 18.60 -5.74
N ILE A 133 15.07 17.69 -6.66
CA ILE A 133 14.24 16.54 -6.35
C ILE A 133 15.09 15.41 -5.78
N LYS A 134 14.59 14.79 -4.70
CA LYS A 134 15.21 13.64 -4.05
C LYS A 134 14.25 12.47 -3.95
N ILE A 135 14.79 11.26 -3.83
CA ILE A 135 14.00 10.07 -3.52
C ILE A 135 13.23 10.31 -2.22
N GLY A 136 11.94 10.02 -2.25
CA GLY A 136 11.00 10.29 -1.16
C GLY A 136 10.19 11.57 -1.32
N ASP A 137 10.62 12.50 -2.17
CA ASP A 137 9.87 13.72 -2.43
C ASP A 137 8.63 13.46 -3.29
N THR A 138 7.63 14.30 -3.11
CA THR A 138 6.39 14.25 -3.88
C THR A 138 6.49 15.15 -5.10
N VAL A 139 6.05 14.65 -6.24
CA VAL A 139 5.97 15.36 -7.51
C VAL A 139 4.57 15.25 -8.09
N SER A 140 4.16 16.25 -8.86
CA SER A 140 2.93 16.19 -9.64
C SER A 140 3.22 15.72 -11.05
N ILE A 141 2.36 14.87 -11.61
CA ILE A 141 2.43 14.39 -12.99
C ILE A 141 1.18 14.89 -13.71
N VAL A 142 1.40 15.46 -14.87
CA VAL A 142 0.35 15.99 -15.74
C VAL A 142 0.50 15.39 -17.14
N ASP A 143 -0.58 14.78 -17.62
CA ASP A 143 -0.76 14.39 -19.01
C ASP A 143 -2.10 14.94 -19.49
N ASP A 144 -2.05 16.03 -20.22
CA ASP A 144 -3.24 16.73 -20.72
C ASP A 144 -4.01 15.90 -21.76
N ASP A 145 -3.31 15.09 -22.55
CA ASP A 145 -3.92 14.29 -23.62
C ASP A 145 -4.77 13.15 -23.05
N ASP A 146 -4.30 12.51 -21.96
CA ASP A 146 -4.99 11.42 -21.28
C ASP A 146 -5.77 11.87 -20.03
N ASN A 147 -5.86 13.17 -19.75
CA ASN A 147 -6.50 13.74 -18.56
C ASN A 147 -5.96 13.16 -17.25
N ILE A 148 -4.65 12.94 -17.18
CA ILE A 148 -3.99 12.45 -15.97
C ILE A 148 -3.43 13.63 -15.19
N TYR A 149 -3.93 13.78 -13.94
CA TYR A 149 -3.45 14.75 -12.99
C TYR A 149 -3.27 14.03 -11.67
N LEU A 150 -2.04 13.76 -11.26
CA LEU A 150 -1.78 13.03 -10.03
C LEU A 150 -0.56 13.55 -9.30
N THR A 151 -0.53 13.29 -8.01
CA THR A 151 0.62 13.54 -7.15
C THR A 151 1.17 12.20 -6.70
N ALA A 152 2.47 12.00 -6.88
CA ALA A 152 3.13 10.74 -6.57
C ALA A 152 4.47 10.99 -5.87
N ARG A 153 4.93 9.98 -5.15
CA ARG A 153 6.21 10.00 -4.45
C ARG A 153 7.28 9.34 -5.31
N LEU A 154 8.44 9.98 -5.41
CA LEU A 154 9.60 9.40 -6.10
C LEU A 154 10.17 8.25 -5.26
N LEU A 155 10.04 7.01 -5.75
CA LEU A 155 10.51 5.80 -5.08
C LEU A 155 11.90 5.38 -5.56
N LYS A 156 12.18 5.55 -6.85
CA LYS A 156 13.41 5.10 -7.48
C LYS A 156 13.77 6.04 -8.62
N LEU A 157 15.06 6.25 -8.81
CA LEU A 157 15.61 7.01 -9.91
C LEU A 157 16.81 6.24 -10.47
N GLU A 158 16.74 5.86 -11.76
CA GLU A 158 17.82 5.23 -12.49
C GLU A 158 18.29 6.16 -13.59
N MET A 159 19.60 6.36 -13.68
CA MET A 159 20.24 7.12 -14.73
C MET A 159 21.18 6.20 -15.50
N SER A 160 21.03 6.14 -16.82
CA SER A 160 21.95 5.42 -17.69
C SER A 160 22.78 6.43 -18.51
N GLU A 161 24.07 6.47 -18.22
CA GLU A 161 25.01 7.34 -18.95
C GLU A 161 25.23 6.88 -20.41
N SER A 162 25.08 5.56 -20.64
CA SER A 162 25.31 4.99 -21.98
C SER A 162 24.21 5.30 -22.99
N ASN A 163 22.97 5.52 -22.53
CA ASN A 163 21.80 5.76 -23.39
C ASN A 163 21.17 7.14 -23.19
N ASP A 164 21.75 7.98 -22.35
CA ASP A 164 21.20 9.30 -21.95
C ASP A 164 19.74 9.24 -21.49
N THR A 165 19.34 8.12 -20.88
CA THR A 165 18.00 7.89 -20.36
C THR A 165 17.96 8.00 -18.85
N LYS A 166 16.90 8.62 -18.35
CA LYS A 166 16.58 8.71 -16.92
C LYS A 166 15.21 8.10 -16.70
N GLU A 167 15.15 7.09 -15.86
CA GLU A 167 13.91 6.42 -15.50
C GLU A 167 13.59 6.67 -14.02
N ALA A 168 12.33 6.97 -13.74
CA ALA A 168 11.82 7.14 -12.40
C ALA A 168 10.64 6.23 -12.14
N GLU A 169 10.58 5.70 -10.93
CA GLU A 169 9.42 4.97 -10.42
C GLU A 169 8.75 5.80 -9.34
N LEU A 170 7.45 5.99 -9.47
CA LEU A 170 6.62 6.81 -8.60
C LEU A 170 5.50 5.96 -8.00
N GLY A 171 5.16 6.20 -6.75
CA GLY A 171 4.11 5.49 -6.06
C GLY A 171 3.46 6.31 -4.96
N ASP A 172 2.59 5.69 -4.14
CA ASP A 172 1.87 6.34 -3.05
C ASP A 172 1.16 7.64 -3.48
N TYR A 173 0.40 7.58 -4.57
CA TYR A 173 -0.28 8.75 -5.11
C TYR A 173 -1.58 9.08 -4.35
N VAL A 174 -1.90 10.35 -4.31
CA VAL A 174 -3.21 10.85 -3.92
C VAL A 174 -3.89 11.37 -5.19
N ARG A 175 -5.00 10.77 -5.56
CA ARG A 175 -5.80 11.25 -6.70
C ARG A 175 -6.40 12.62 -6.33
N GLN A 176 -6.07 13.63 -7.10
CA GLN A 176 -6.68 14.96 -6.95
C GLN A 176 -8.09 14.97 -7.50
#